data_cad08861a4e8dd49510d3618322fb3f1
#
_entry.id   cad08861a4e8dd49510d3618322fb3f1
#
_cell.length_a   1.000
_cell.length_b   1.000
_cell.length_c   1.000
_cell.angle_alpha   90.00
_cell.angle_beta   90.00
_cell.angle_gamma   90.00
#
_symmetry.space_group_name_H-M   'P 1'
#
loop_
_entity.id
_entity.type
_entity.pdbx_description
1 polymer ?
#
loop_
_entity_poly.entity_id
_entity_poly.type
_entity_poly.pdbx_seq_one_letter_code
_entity_poly.pdbx_strand_id
1 'polypeptide(L)'
;MIIPMPAEYLDQLYTEIGLLFLISLFLLILFLCTVIRFHTKKKAFSEHDSQIRKLNEQLQTLASERNQLRSEANDYQNQIRQMDLKIQEYEDQFKLQDIQRQEYIDRHSIISSDVYNSPSKYYYFTKSCMNANESLMYYYINYILKEILPASEFSNYYIFPQVSIYSFIKVHSSLEQDESEYASRNYWAKSIDFVICYCHKADRQYLYTPVLLMELDGSSHFSSAKYGTKTFRRQQENDRFKDSLFSDLNIPLIRFQIPDNHLTRKDLPRLRPLLSKYFPRQSQNK
;
A
#
# COMPACT_ATOMS: atom_id res chain seq x y z
N MET A 1 59.79 113.62 -26.34
CA MET A 1 60.27 113.69 -24.94
C MET A 1 59.49 112.67 -24.08
N ILE A 2 60.07 111.53 -23.82
CA ILE A 2 59.42 110.52 -22.99
C ILE A 2 59.85 110.86 -21.54
N ILE A 3 58.91 111.33 -20.74
CA ILE A 3 59.15 111.57 -19.32
C ILE A 3 59.28 110.26 -18.61
N PRO A 4 60.44 109.94 -17.98
CA PRO A 4 60.51 108.67 -17.28
C PRO A 4 59.55 108.68 -16.06
N MET A 5 58.72 107.68 -15.94
CA MET A 5 57.82 107.51 -14.78
C MET A 5 58.64 107.26 -13.50
N PRO A 6 58.27 107.91 -12.42
CA PRO A 6 58.97 107.73 -11.13
C PRO A 6 59.00 106.31 -10.66
N ALA A 7 60.13 105.75 -10.16
CA ALA A 7 60.29 104.37 -9.78
C ALA A 7 59.25 103.93 -8.72
N GLU A 8 58.80 104.80 -7.86
CA GLU A 8 57.77 104.56 -6.85
C GLU A 8 56.42 104.19 -7.45
N TYR A 9 56.03 104.75 -8.60
CA TYR A 9 54.83 104.45 -9.32
C TYR A 9 54.86 103.04 -10.00
N LEU A 10 56.05 102.65 -10.41
CA LEU A 10 56.23 101.29 -10.95
C LEU A 10 56.13 100.22 -9.84
N ASP A 11 56.68 100.43 -8.70
CA ASP A 11 56.60 99.50 -7.56
C ASP A 11 55.16 99.38 -7.05
N GLN A 12 54.41 100.50 -6.98
CA GLN A 12 53.01 100.47 -6.63
C GLN A 12 52.16 99.76 -7.65
N LEU A 13 52.45 99.95 -8.95
CA LEU A 13 51.73 99.25 -10.00
C LEU A 13 51.99 97.73 -10.02
N TYR A 14 53.26 97.31 -9.73
CA TYR A 14 53.59 95.91 -9.59
C TYR A 14 52.92 95.25 -8.35
N THR A 15 52.82 95.96 -7.24
CA THR A 15 52.11 95.44 -6.06
C THR A 15 50.60 95.35 -6.28
N GLU A 16 49.99 96.32 -7.00
CA GLU A 16 48.51 96.22 -7.36
C GLU A 16 48.27 95.13 -8.33
N ILE A 17 49.09 94.92 -9.37
CA ILE A 17 49.01 93.81 -10.34
C ILE A 17 49.22 92.50 -9.61
N GLY A 18 50.21 92.40 -8.74
CA GLY A 18 50.48 91.24 -7.88
C GLY A 18 49.29 90.86 -7.00
N LEU A 19 48.64 91.86 -6.38
CA LEU A 19 47.47 91.67 -5.54
C LEU A 19 46.25 91.19 -6.36
N LEU A 20 46.03 91.83 -7.53
CA LEU A 20 44.95 91.41 -8.47
C LEU A 20 45.18 89.98 -8.95
N PHE A 21 46.41 89.56 -9.25
CA PHE A 21 46.73 88.18 -9.64
C PHE A 21 46.45 87.21 -8.50
N LEU A 22 46.84 87.55 -7.25
CA LEU A 22 46.51 86.68 -6.08
C LEU A 22 45.00 86.54 -5.85
N ILE A 23 44.23 87.65 -5.98
CA ILE A 23 42.78 87.64 -5.86
C ILE A 23 42.17 86.75 -6.99
N SER A 24 42.64 86.91 -8.20
CA SER A 24 42.19 86.08 -9.33
C SER A 24 42.47 84.60 -9.17
N LEU A 25 43.72 84.30 -8.64
CA LEU A 25 44.10 82.91 -8.34
C LEU A 25 43.22 82.30 -7.21
N PHE A 26 42.95 83.08 -6.15
CA PHE A 26 42.07 82.68 -5.07
C PHE A 26 40.66 82.43 -5.52
N LEU A 27 40.08 83.27 -6.37
CA LEU A 27 38.75 83.07 -6.99
C LEU A 27 38.71 81.86 -7.88
N LEU A 28 39.80 81.61 -8.64
CA LEU A 28 39.89 80.36 -9.48
C LEU A 28 39.91 79.10 -8.61
N ILE A 29 40.65 79.10 -7.48
CA ILE A 29 40.71 78.01 -6.52
C ILE A 29 39.32 77.78 -5.90
N LEU A 30 38.62 78.78 -5.48
CA LEU A 30 37.25 78.70 -4.97
C LEU A 30 36.29 78.17 -5.99
N PHE A 31 36.42 78.61 -7.22
CA PHE A 31 35.58 78.06 -8.36
C PHE A 31 35.85 76.60 -8.59
N LEU A 32 37.10 76.16 -8.64
CA LEU A 32 37.48 74.77 -8.81
C LEU A 32 36.97 73.93 -7.61
N CYS A 33 37.09 74.40 -6.40
CA CYS A 33 36.53 73.69 -5.22
C CYS A 33 35.02 73.59 -5.27
N THR A 34 34.29 74.56 -5.77
CA THR A 34 32.81 74.48 -5.91
C THR A 34 32.42 73.51 -7.01
N VAL A 35 33.15 73.50 -8.12
CA VAL A 35 32.93 72.54 -9.23
C VAL A 35 33.18 71.11 -8.75
N ILE A 36 34.28 70.88 -8.05
CA ILE A 36 34.59 69.55 -7.49
C ILE A 36 33.48 69.11 -6.49
N ARG A 37 33.07 69.99 -5.57
CA ARG A 37 31.97 69.70 -4.65
C ARG A 37 30.64 69.40 -5.38
N PHE A 38 30.35 70.11 -6.46
CA PHE A 38 29.17 69.90 -7.25
C PHE A 38 29.22 68.51 -7.95
N HIS A 39 30.40 68.18 -8.55
CA HIS A 39 30.60 66.88 -9.19
C HIS A 39 30.49 65.71 -8.18
N THR A 40 31.08 65.81 -7.00
CA THR A 40 31.02 64.78 -5.97
C THR A 40 29.58 64.60 -5.46
N LYS A 41 28.85 65.68 -5.23
CA LYS A 41 27.43 65.63 -4.83
C LYS A 41 26.57 65.03 -5.93
N LYS A 42 26.80 65.37 -7.21
CA LYS A 42 26.08 64.80 -8.35
C LYS A 42 26.33 63.28 -8.48
N LYS A 43 27.56 62.81 -8.26
CA LYS A 43 27.92 61.41 -8.29
C LYS A 43 27.24 60.67 -7.13
N ALA A 44 27.30 61.17 -5.89
CA ALA A 44 26.61 60.59 -4.76
C ALA A 44 25.11 60.53 -4.93
N PHE A 45 24.49 61.54 -5.53
CA PHE A 45 23.05 61.56 -5.86
C PHE A 45 22.70 60.50 -6.88
N SER A 46 23.52 60.31 -7.95
CA SER A 46 23.33 59.27 -8.95
C SER A 46 23.48 57.86 -8.36
N GLU A 47 24.41 57.67 -7.42
CA GLU A 47 24.58 56.40 -6.68
C GLU A 47 23.36 56.08 -5.80
N HIS A 48 22.83 57.07 -5.09
CA HIS A 48 21.59 56.93 -4.31
C HIS A 48 20.39 56.64 -5.18
N ASP A 49 20.25 57.29 -6.32
CA ASP A 49 19.16 57.03 -7.29
C ASP A 49 19.22 55.59 -7.83
N SER A 50 20.43 55.14 -8.12
CA SER A 50 20.63 53.72 -8.53
C SER A 50 20.26 52.72 -7.43
N GLN A 51 20.61 53.03 -6.17
CA GLN A 51 20.23 52.17 -5.02
C GLN A 51 18.69 52.15 -4.80
N ILE A 52 18.06 53.32 -4.92
CA ILE A 52 16.58 53.43 -4.81
C ILE A 52 15.90 52.62 -5.91
N ARG A 53 16.39 52.65 -7.15
CA ARG A 53 15.85 51.85 -8.22
C ARG A 53 15.96 50.35 -7.93
N LYS A 54 17.13 49.88 -7.48
CA LYS A 54 17.37 48.47 -7.10
C LYS A 54 16.46 48.04 -5.95
N LEU A 55 16.28 48.87 -4.93
CA LEU A 55 15.38 48.61 -3.82
C LEU A 55 13.92 48.52 -4.28
N ASN A 56 13.52 49.40 -5.18
CA ASN A 56 12.15 49.37 -5.73
C ASN A 56 11.91 48.09 -6.57
N GLU A 57 12.89 47.65 -7.38
CA GLU A 57 12.82 46.39 -8.11
C GLU A 57 12.72 45.20 -7.15
N GLN A 58 13.51 45.16 -6.10
CA GLN A 58 13.43 44.13 -5.07
C GLN A 58 12.06 44.12 -4.35
N LEU A 59 11.55 45.31 -4.00
CA LEU A 59 10.22 45.42 -3.42
C LEU A 59 9.10 44.89 -4.35
N GLN A 60 9.25 45.17 -5.63
CA GLN A 60 8.28 44.72 -6.63
C GLN A 60 8.33 43.18 -6.79
N THR A 61 9.55 42.61 -6.79
CA THR A 61 9.74 41.13 -6.81
C THR A 61 9.16 40.50 -5.56
N LEU A 62 9.48 41.00 -4.37
CA LEU A 62 8.93 40.50 -3.10
C LEU A 62 7.41 40.62 -3.04
N ALA A 63 6.83 41.70 -3.59
CA ALA A 63 5.39 41.86 -3.67
C ALA A 63 4.74 40.81 -4.58
N SER A 64 5.38 40.47 -5.70
CA SER A 64 4.90 39.41 -6.61
C SER A 64 4.98 38.03 -5.95
N GLU A 65 6.11 37.70 -5.32
CA GLU A 65 6.29 36.44 -4.56
C GLU A 65 5.28 36.30 -3.43
N ARG A 66 5.06 37.37 -2.66
CA ARG A 66 4.03 37.38 -1.62
C ARG A 66 2.63 37.10 -2.19
N ASN A 67 2.29 37.69 -3.35
CA ASN A 67 1.00 37.46 -3.97
C ASN A 67 0.85 36.03 -4.49
N GLN A 68 1.91 35.45 -5.02
CA GLN A 68 1.96 34.05 -5.45
C GLN A 68 1.76 33.11 -4.24
N LEU A 69 2.53 33.28 -3.17
CA LEU A 69 2.40 32.50 -1.94
C LEU A 69 1.00 32.62 -1.33
N ARG A 70 0.36 33.79 -1.42
CA ARG A 70 -1.01 33.98 -0.95
C ARG A 70 -2.02 33.22 -1.81
N SER A 71 -1.81 33.15 -3.12
CA SER A 71 -2.63 32.33 -4.02
C SER A 71 -2.48 30.83 -3.70
N GLU A 72 -1.25 30.36 -3.57
CA GLU A 72 -0.95 28.96 -3.19
C GLU A 72 -1.57 28.59 -1.83
N ALA A 73 -1.46 29.48 -0.84
CA ALA A 73 -2.08 29.27 0.46
C ALA A 73 -3.62 29.15 0.38
N ASN A 74 -4.25 29.95 -0.46
CA ASN A 74 -5.70 29.86 -0.71
C ASN A 74 -6.08 28.54 -1.39
N ASP A 75 -5.26 28.06 -2.33
CA ASP A 75 -5.49 26.80 -3.02
C ASP A 75 -5.35 25.61 -2.05
N TYR A 76 -4.33 25.60 -1.19
CA TYR A 76 -4.21 24.61 -0.12
C TYR A 76 -5.40 24.65 0.86
N GLN A 77 -5.85 25.83 1.22
CA GLN A 77 -7.00 25.99 2.12
C GLN A 77 -8.28 25.42 1.50
N ASN A 78 -8.47 25.58 0.18
CA ASN A 78 -9.58 24.97 -0.55
C ASN A 78 -9.44 23.44 -0.62
N GLN A 79 -8.24 22.91 -0.83
CA GLN A 79 -7.98 21.46 -0.83
C GLN A 79 -8.26 20.85 0.55
N ILE A 80 -7.83 21.49 1.64
CA ILE A 80 -8.12 21.07 3.01
C ILE A 80 -9.64 21.02 3.23
N ARG A 81 -10.37 22.07 2.84
CA ARG A 81 -11.83 22.09 2.97
C ARG A 81 -12.51 20.96 2.20
N GLN A 82 -12.02 20.62 1.00
CA GLN A 82 -12.56 19.49 0.24
C GLN A 82 -12.24 18.14 0.87
N MET A 83 -11.05 18.00 1.47
CA MET A 83 -10.69 16.79 2.22
C MET A 83 -11.56 16.64 3.47
N ASP A 84 -11.81 17.71 4.22
CA ASP A 84 -12.70 17.68 5.40
C ASP A 84 -14.11 17.23 5.04
N LEU A 85 -14.66 17.72 3.92
CA LEU A 85 -15.97 17.27 3.43
C LEU A 85 -15.99 15.77 3.10
N LYS A 86 -14.93 15.27 2.48
CA LYS A 86 -14.81 13.82 2.20
C LYS A 86 -14.67 12.98 3.47
N ILE A 87 -13.92 13.47 4.44
CA ILE A 87 -13.78 12.80 5.75
C ILE A 87 -15.16 12.72 6.42
N GLN A 88 -15.90 13.80 6.42
CA GLN A 88 -17.26 13.82 6.99
C GLN A 88 -18.21 12.85 6.28
N GLU A 89 -18.12 12.76 4.96
CA GLU A 89 -18.89 11.80 4.15
C GLU A 89 -18.56 10.35 4.50
N TYR A 90 -17.26 10.03 4.70
CA TYR A 90 -16.81 8.71 5.15
C TYR A 90 -17.26 8.42 6.58
N GLU A 91 -17.17 9.37 7.50
CA GLU A 91 -17.66 9.20 8.87
C GLU A 91 -19.16 8.89 8.92
N ASP A 92 -19.95 9.56 8.10
CA ASP A 92 -21.39 9.31 8.01
C ASP A 92 -21.69 7.92 7.39
N GLN A 93 -20.91 7.50 6.39
CA GLN A 93 -20.98 6.13 5.86
C GLN A 93 -20.63 5.07 6.90
N PHE A 94 -19.58 5.30 7.69
CA PHE A 94 -19.20 4.40 8.79
C PHE A 94 -20.29 4.31 9.85
N LYS A 95 -20.87 5.44 10.28
CA LYS A 95 -21.99 5.44 11.24
C LYS A 95 -23.20 4.66 10.70
N LEU A 96 -23.52 4.83 9.43
CA LEU A 96 -24.62 4.08 8.81
C LEU A 96 -24.33 2.57 8.76
N GLN A 97 -23.09 2.18 8.45
CA GLN A 97 -22.68 0.77 8.47
C GLN A 97 -22.74 0.19 9.89
N ASP A 98 -22.32 0.95 10.90
CA ASP A 98 -22.38 0.49 12.30
C ASP A 98 -23.82 0.33 12.77
N ILE A 99 -24.73 1.22 12.40
CA ILE A 99 -26.18 1.08 12.69
C ILE A 99 -26.73 -0.19 12.02
N GLN A 100 -26.44 -0.39 10.73
CA GLN A 100 -26.88 -1.58 10.01
C GLN A 100 -26.29 -2.86 10.61
N ARG A 101 -25.03 -2.83 11.05
CA ARG A 101 -24.37 -3.93 11.73
C ARG A 101 -25.01 -4.23 13.09
N GLN A 102 -25.33 -3.18 13.85
CA GLN A 102 -25.99 -3.34 15.15
C GLN A 102 -27.41 -3.91 14.99
N GLU A 103 -28.19 -3.39 14.02
CA GLU A 103 -29.50 -3.96 13.70
C GLU A 103 -29.41 -5.42 13.23
N TYR A 104 -28.35 -5.78 12.49
CA TYR A 104 -28.10 -7.16 12.11
C TYR A 104 -27.78 -8.02 13.31
N ILE A 105 -26.92 -7.56 14.24
CA ILE A 105 -26.57 -8.25 15.47
C ILE A 105 -27.80 -8.43 16.36
N ASP A 106 -28.61 -7.39 16.53
CA ASP A 106 -29.82 -7.43 17.38
C ASP A 106 -30.86 -8.42 16.83
N ARG A 107 -31.11 -8.41 15.51
CA ARG A 107 -31.99 -9.40 14.86
C ARG A 107 -31.42 -10.83 15.03
N HIS A 108 -30.10 -11.00 14.89
CA HIS A 108 -29.46 -12.32 15.01
C HIS A 108 -29.29 -12.78 16.44
N SER A 109 -29.22 -11.87 17.43
CA SER A 109 -29.18 -12.26 18.84
C SER A 109 -30.49 -12.89 19.29
N ILE A 110 -31.64 -12.38 18.82
CA ILE A 110 -32.95 -13.00 19.06
C ILE A 110 -33.02 -14.37 18.39
N ILE A 111 -32.58 -14.47 17.14
CA ILE A 111 -32.52 -15.74 16.41
C ILE A 111 -31.52 -16.68 17.05
N SER A 112 -30.37 -16.18 17.56
CA SER A 112 -29.35 -17.03 18.17
C SER A 112 -29.84 -17.70 19.48
N SER A 113 -30.62 -17.00 20.30
CA SER A 113 -31.21 -17.62 21.48
C SER A 113 -32.17 -18.76 21.13
N ASP A 114 -32.97 -18.57 20.07
CA ASP A 114 -33.89 -19.58 19.55
C ASP A 114 -33.14 -20.76 18.91
N VAL A 115 -32.05 -20.51 18.22
CA VAL A 115 -31.18 -21.54 17.62
C VAL A 115 -30.57 -22.44 18.70
N TYR A 116 -30.13 -21.88 19.84
CA TYR A 116 -29.58 -22.66 20.96
C TYR A 116 -30.66 -23.44 21.69
N ASN A 117 -31.84 -22.85 21.86
CA ASN A 117 -32.94 -23.49 22.62
C ASN A 117 -33.74 -24.52 21.80
N SER A 118 -33.75 -24.38 20.49
CA SER A 118 -34.49 -25.23 19.55
C SER A 118 -33.73 -25.52 18.28
N PRO A 119 -32.54 -26.14 18.34
CA PRO A 119 -31.66 -26.30 17.16
C PRO A 119 -32.31 -27.10 16.04
N SER A 120 -33.18 -28.08 16.33
CA SER A 120 -33.88 -28.89 15.32
C SER A 120 -34.85 -28.08 14.43
N LYS A 121 -35.27 -26.87 14.86
CA LYS A 121 -36.06 -25.94 14.04
C LYS A 121 -35.24 -25.36 12.87
N TYR A 122 -33.95 -25.25 13.04
CA TYR A 122 -33.03 -24.57 12.09
C TYR A 122 -32.12 -25.53 11.35
N TYR A 123 -31.83 -26.72 11.94
CA TYR A 123 -30.88 -27.67 11.40
C TYR A 123 -31.56 -29.02 11.10
N TYR A 124 -31.15 -29.61 10.01
CA TYR A 124 -31.57 -30.97 9.66
C TYR A 124 -30.36 -31.79 9.19
N PHE A 125 -30.46 -33.10 9.33
CA PHE A 125 -29.42 -34.00 8.89
C PHE A 125 -29.47 -34.20 7.36
N THR A 126 -28.39 -33.89 6.68
CA THR A 126 -28.29 -33.94 5.22
C THR A 126 -28.08 -35.34 4.66
N LYS A 127 -27.94 -36.37 5.52
CA LYS A 127 -27.62 -37.77 5.16
C LYS A 127 -26.22 -37.99 4.58
N SER A 128 -25.46 -36.96 4.26
CA SER A 128 -24.08 -37.05 3.80
C SER A 128 -23.30 -35.81 4.26
N CYS A 129 -22.07 -36.03 4.67
CA CYS A 129 -21.11 -34.94 4.99
C CYS A 129 -20.34 -34.48 3.74
N MET A 130 -20.58 -35.12 2.59
CA MET A 130 -19.98 -34.79 1.30
C MET A 130 -21.05 -34.58 0.24
N ASN A 131 -20.84 -33.63 -0.68
CA ASN A 131 -21.67 -33.51 -1.87
C ASN A 131 -21.38 -34.66 -2.89
N ALA A 132 -22.13 -34.72 -3.99
CA ALA A 132 -21.99 -35.80 -4.97
C ALA A 132 -20.60 -35.87 -5.62
N ASN A 133 -20.01 -34.70 -5.96
CA ASN A 133 -18.70 -34.66 -6.57
C ASN A 133 -17.59 -35.02 -5.55
N GLU A 134 -17.71 -34.57 -4.32
CA GLU A 134 -16.78 -34.91 -3.23
C GLU A 134 -16.86 -36.41 -2.90
N SER A 135 -18.05 -36.98 -2.84
CA SER A 135 -18.24 -38.40 -2.59
C SER A 135 -17.61 -39.26 -3.72
N LEU A 136 -17.77 -38.83 -4.97
CA LEU A 136 -17.18 -39.52 -6.11
C LEU A 136 -15.65 -39.33 -6.14
N MET A 137 -15.14 -38.13 -5.82
CA MET A 137 -13.70 -37.88 -5.72
C MET A 137 -13.07 -38.72 -4.62
N TYR A 138 -13.70 -38.79 -3.44
CA TYR A 138 -13.27 -39.66 -2.34
C TYR A 138 -13.12 -41.11 -2.79
N TYR A 139 -14.12 -41.61 -3.50
CA TYR A 139 -14.08 -42.96 -4.08
C TYR A 139 -12.93 -43.12 -5.09
N TYR A 140 -12.70 -42.14 -5.96
CA TYR A 140 -11.61 -42.19 -6.94
C TYR A 140 -10.24 -42.13 -6.30
N ILE A 141 -10.03 -41.29 -5.30
CA ILE A 141 -8.77 -41.23 -4.55
C ILE A 141 -8.48 -42.60 -3.92
N ASN A 142 -9.46 -43.18 -3.19
CA ASN A 142 -9.32 -44.50 -2.59
C ASN A 142 -9.00 -45.57 -3.60
N TYR A 143 -9.73 -45.57 -4.73
CA TYR A 143 -9.54 -46.56 -5.81
C TYR A 143 -8.11 -46.48 -6.38
N ILE A 144 -7.63 -45.27 -6.68
CA ILE A 144 -6.30 -45.04 -7.24
C ILE A 144 -5.22 -45.39 -6.22
N LEU A 145 -5.33 -44.94 -4.98
CA LEU A 145 -4.35 -45.25 -3.93
C LEU A 145 -4.23 -46.75 -3.70
N LYS A 146 -5.35 -47.48 -3.66
CA LYS A 146 -5.37 -48.93 -3.55
C LYS A 146 -4.68 -49.62 -4.72
N GLU A 147 -4.71 -49.03 -5.90
CA GLU A 147 -4.10 -49.60 -7.11
C GLU A 147 -2.59 -49.29 -7.19
N ILE A 148 -2.15 -48.10 -6.76
CA ILE A 148 -0.76 -47.68 -6.88
C ILE A 148 0.11 -48.06 -5.67
N LEU A 149 -0.49 -48.24 -4.49
CA LEU A 149 0.21 -48.60 -3.27
C LEU A 149 0.15 -50.13 -3.00
N PRO A 150 1.23 -50.71 -2.42
CA PRO A 150 1.15 -52.07 -1.86
C PRO A 150 0.07 -52.15 -0.78
N ALA A 151 -0.59 -53.29 -0.64
CA ALA A 151 -1.66 -53.48 0.35
C ALA A 151 -1.21 -53.19 1.81
N SER A 152 0.04 -53.50 2.14
CA SER A 152 0.64 -53.23 3.46
C SER A 152 0.84 -51.72 3.71
N GLU A 153 1.07 -50.95 2.66
CA GLU A 153 1.24 -49.51 2.77
C GLU A 153 -0.08 -48.78 2.72
N PHE A 154 -0.98 -49.18 1.83
CA PHE A 154 -2.30 -48.56 1.68
C PHE A 154 -3.07 -48.49 2.99
N SER A 155 -2.97 -49.50 3.86
CA SER A 155 -3.63 -49.51 5.17
C SER A 155 -3.16 -48.39 6.13
N ASN A 156 -2.03 -47.75 5.84
CA ASN A 156 -1.52 -46.64 6.63
C ASN A 156 -1.97 -45.27 6.10
N TYR A 157 -2.67 -45.22 4.97
CA TYR A 157 -3.16 -43.96 4.42
C TYR A 157 -4.64 -43.76 4.69
N TYR A 158 -4.97 -42.56 5.15
CA TYR A 158 -6.31 -42.16 5.51
C TYR A 158 -6.70 -40.90 4.75
N ILE A 159 -7.90 -40.87 4.21
CA ILE A 159 -8.45 -39.72 3.51
C ILE A 159 -9.50 -39.07 4.39
N PHE A 160 -9.25 -37.84 4.78
CA PHE A 160 -10.18 -37.03 5.55
C PHE A 160 -10.83 -35.99 4.65
N PRO A 161 -12.17 -36.02 4.48
CA PRO A 161 -12.87 -34.99 3.71
C PRO A 161 -13.15 -33.75 4.58
N GLN A 162 -13.23 -32.59 3.94
CA GLN A 162 -13.67 -31.31 4.54
C GLN A 162 -12.93 -30.96 5.85
N VAL A 163 -11.60 -31.03 5.81
CA VAL A 163 -10.74 -30.80 7.00
C VAL A 163 -10.50 -29.32 7.18
N SER A 164 -10.86 -28.81 8.35
CA SER A 164 -10.51 -27.43 8.72
C SER A 164 -8.98 -27.24 8.78
N ILE A 165 -8.48 -26.20 8.15
CA ILE A 165 -7.04 -25.85 8.16
C ILE A 165 -6.56 -25.66 9.59
N TYR A 166 -7.40 -25.11 10.47
CA TYR A 166 -7.11 -24.92 11.90
C TYR A 166 -6.77 -26.22 12.65
N SER A 167 -7.25 -27.39 12.16
CA SER A 167 -7.02 -28.67 12.84
C SER A 167 -5.55 -29.14 12.78
N PHE A 168 -4.80 -28.72 11.75
CA PHE A 168 -3.42 -29.17 11.53
C PHE A 168 -2.40 -28.04 11.27
N ILE A 169 -2.86 -26.79 11.10
CA ILE A 169 -2.02 -25.60 11.02
C ILE A 169 -2.22 -24.76 12.29
N LYS A 170 -1.14 -24.19 12.81
CA LYS A 170 -1.17 -23.29 13.98
C LYS A 170 -0.45 -21.99 13.63
N VAL A 171 -0.91 -20.92 14.22
CA VAL A 171 -0.22 -19.62 14.18
C VAL A 171 1.05 -19.71 15.03
N HIS A 172 2.12 -19.07 14.59
CA HIS A 172 3.37 -19.02 15.35
C HIS A 172 3.15 -18.35 16.71
N SER A 173 3.65 -18.99 17.76
CA SER A 173 3.55 -18.47 19.14
C SER A 173 4.44 -17.26 19.41
N SER A 174 5.35 -16.93 18.47
CA SER A 174 6.24 -15.77 18.55
C SER A 174 5.61 -14.47 18.05
N LEU A 175 4.41 -14.52 17.47
CA LEU A 175 3.71 -13.33 16.99
C LEU A 175 3.09 -12.55 18.15
N GLU A 176 3.01 -11.23 17.99
CA GLU A 176 2.26 -10.38 18.91
C GLU A 176 0.76 -10.72 18.86
N GLN A 177 0.03 -10.34 19.91
CA GLN A 177 -1.38 -10.75 20.06
C GLN A 177 -2.23 -10.32 18.85
N ASP A 178 -2.09 -9.08 18.40
CA ASP A 178 -2.87 -8.53 17.27
C ASP A 178 -2.56 -9.26 15.96
N GLU A 179 -1.30 -9.57 15.70
CA GLU A 179 -0.87 -10.34 14.54
C GLU A 179 -1.38 -11.77 14.58
N SER A 180 -1.31 -12.40 15.75
CA SER A 180 -1.81 -13.75 16.00
C SER A 180 -3.32 -13.85 15.79
N GLU A 181 -4.09 -12.87 16.29
CA GLU A 181 -5.53 -12.79 16.08
C GLU A 181 -5.88 -12.58 14.59
N TYR A 182 -5.19 -11.67 13.92
CA TYR A 182 -5.39 -11.43 12.49
C TYR A 182 -5.09 -12.68 11.67
N ALA A 183 -3.96 -13.34 11.91
CA ALA A 183 -3.58 -14.59 11.27
C ALA A 183 -4.63 -15.68 11.51
N SER A 184 -5.11 -15.84 12.75
CA SER A 184 -6.12 -16.82 13.14
C SER A 184 -7.44 -16.60 12.37
N ARG A 185 -7.92 -15.37 12.28
CA ARG A 185 -9.16 -15.03 11.55
C ARG A 185 -9.10 -15.39 10.07
N ASN A 186 -7.92 -15.32 9.47
CA ASN A 186 -7.75 -15.59 8.04
C ASN A 186 -7.93 -17.06 7.66
N TYR A 187 -7.63 -18.01 8.53
CA TYR A 187 -7.72 -19.44 8.19
C TYR A 187 -8.75 -20.23 8.97
N TRP A 188 -9.28 -19.68 10.07
CA TRP A 188 -10.21 -20.38 10.95
C TRP A 188 -11.44 -20.98 10.24
N ALA A 189 -12.04 -20.22 9.31
CA ALA A 189 -13.22 -20.66 8.56
C ALA A 189 -12.87 -21.34 7.23
N LYS A 190 -11.60 -21.71 6.99
CA LYS A 190 -11.17 -22.35 5.74
C LYS A 190 -10.96 -23.82 5.95
N SER A 191 -11.41 -24.62 4.98
CA SER A 191 -11.23 -26.07 4.92
C SER A 191 -10.50 -26.47 3.65
N ILE A 192 -9.99 -27.69 3.66
CA ILE A 192 -9.46 -28.42 2.49
C ILE A 192 -10.42 -29.55 2.20
N ASP A 193 -10.78 -29.75 0.92
CA ASP A 193 -11.76 -30.76 0.54
C ASP A 193 -11.30 -32.17 0.89
N PHE A 194 -10.00 -32.47 0.70
CA PHE A 194 -9.43 -33.76 1.10
C PHE A 194 -8.02 -33.60 1.63
N VAL A 195 -7.77 -34.19 2.79
CA VAL A 195 -6.43 -34.31 3.38
C VAL A 195 -6.07 -35.80 3.40
N ILE A 196 -5.03 -36.16 2.67
CA ILE A 196 -4.50 -37.54 2.71
C ILE A 196 -3.37 -37.56 3.73
N CYS A 197 -3.55 -38.36 4.76
CA CYS A 197 -2.60 -38.50 5.87
C CYS A 197 -1.94 -39.89 5.82
N TYR A 198 -0.65 -39.90 6.17
CA TYR A 198 0.03 -41.13 6.55
C TYR A 198 -0.10 -41.30 8.07
N CYS A 199 -0.60 -42.47 8.49
CA CYS A 199 -0.75 -42.83 9.88
C CYS A 199 0.44 -43.69 10.32
N HIS A 200 1.12 -43.29 11.38
CA HIS A 200 2.13 -44.08 12.02
C HIS A 200 1.94 -44.09 13.53
N LYS A 201 2.43 -45.11 14.18
CA LYS A 201 2.36 -45.23 15.63
C LYS A 201 3.65 -44.69 16.23
N ALA A 202 3.53 -43.69 17.10
CA ALA A 202 4.62 -43.15 17.89
C ALA A 202 4.22 -43.06 19.36
N ASP A 203 5.04 -43.53 20.28
CA ASP A 203 4.83 -43.43 21.75
C ASP A 203 3.42 -43.80 22.21
N ARG A 204 2.87 -44.91 21.72
CA ARG A 204 1.51 -45.42 21.99
C ARG A 204 0.37 -44.58 21.40
N GLN A 205 0.66 -43.57 20.61
CA GLN A 205 -0.34 -42.75 19.90
C GLN A 205 -0.29 -43.01 18.38
N TYR A 206 -1.43 -42.84 17.72
CA TYR A 206 -1.49 -42.81 16.27
C TYR A 206 -1.41 -41.36 15.79
N LEU A 207 -0.37 -41.06 15.00
CA LEU A 207 -0.15 -39.74 14.43
C LEU A 207 -0.55 -39.78 12.95
N TYR A 208 -1.43 -38.86 12.57
CA TYR A 208 -1.91 -38.68 11.20
C TYR A 208 -1.21 -37.46 10.60
N THR A 209 -0.17 -37.71 9.81
CA THR A 209 0.63 -36.65 9.20
C THR A 209 0.10 -36.36 7.79
N PRO A 210 -0.34 -35.13 7.48
CA PRO A 210 -0.74 -34.73 6.14
C PRO A 210 0.41 -34.91 5.15
N VAL A 211 0.17 -35.69 4.07
CA VAL A 211 1.16 -35.95 3.03
C VAL A 211 0.75 -35.34 1.68
N LEU A 212 -0.55 -35.14 1.48
CA LEU A 212 -1.11 -34.52 0.29
C LEU A 212 -2.44 -33.87 0.60
N LEU A 213 -2.61 -32.67 0.10
CA LEU A 213 -3.89 -31.93 0.14
C LEU A 213 -4.51 -31.87 -1.24
N MET A 214 -5.84 -31.90 -1.32
CA MET A 214 -6.55 -31.78 -2.58
C MET A 214 -7.77 -30.86 -2.44
N GLU A 215 -7.95 -30.01 -3.43
CA GLU A 215 -9.13 -29.16 -3.65
C GLU A 215 -9.85 -29.55 -4.93
N LEU A 216 -11.17 -29.49 -4.91
CA LEU A 216 -12.02 -29.79 -6.05
C LEU A 216 -12.61 -28.50 -6.60
N ASP A 217 -11.93 -27.90 -7.56
CA ASP A 217 -12.28 -26.59 -8.09
C ASP A 217 -13.38 -26.68 -9.16
N GLY A 218 -14.58 -26.25 -8.79
CA GLY A 218 -15.71 -26.13 -9.70
C GLY A 218 -15.72 -24.84 -10.53
N SER A 219 -16.75 -24.63 -11.33
CA SER A 219 -16.89 -23.49 -12.23
C SER A 219 -16.90 -22.13 -11.53
N SER A 220 -17.23 -22.06 -10.23
CA SER A 220 -17.18 -20.84 -9.42
C SER A 220 -15.77 -20.27 -9.28
N HIS A 221 -14.73 -21.09 -9.41
CA HIS A 221 -13.34 -20.67 -9.36
C HIS A 221 -12.87 -19.99 -10.67
N PHE A 222 -13.61 -20.17 -11.78
CA PHE A 222 -13.15 -19.74 -13.11
C PHE A 222 -14.06 -18.70 -13.77
N SER A 223 -15.22 -18.40 -13.22
CA SER A 223 -16.19 -17.49 -13.87
C SER A 223 -16.86 -16.53 -12.91
N SER A 224 -16.58 -15.24 -13.10
CA SER A 224 -17.28 -14.15 -12.42
C SER A 224 -18.69 -13.90 -12.94
N ALA A 225 -18.96 -14.28 -14.20
CA ALA A 225 -20.24 -14.01 -14.87
C ALA A 225 -21.42 -14.73 -14.20
N LYS A 226 -21.18 -15.93 -13.66
CA LYS A 226 -22.22 -16.76 -13.04
C LYS A 226 -22.43 -16.47 -11.54
N TYR A 227 -21.37 -16.04 -10.83
CA TYR A 227 -21.36 -15.97 -9.36
C TYR A 227 -21.20 -14.55 -8.80
N GLY A 228 -21.06 -13.55 -9.68
CA GLY A 228 -20.84 -12.15 -9.29
C GLY A 228 -19.39 -11.85 -8.92
N THR A 229 -18.97 -10.60 -9.17
CA THR A 229 -17.58 -10.16 -9.03
C THR A 229 -17.05 -10.26 -7.59
N LYS A 230 -17.90 -9.97 -6.59
CA LYS A 230 -17.51 -9.99 -5.18
C LYS A 230 -17.21 -11.42 -4.68
N THR A 231 -18.08 -12.37 -5.02
CA THR A 231 -17.90 -13.79 -4.66
C THR A 231 -16.67 -14.37 -5.34
N PHE A 232 -16.48 -14.07 -6.62
CA PHE A 232 -15.32 -14.50 -7.38
C PHE A 232 -14.00 -13.97 -6.81
N ARG A 233 -13.91 -12.67 -6.47
CA ARG A 233 -12.72 -12.10 -5.84
C ARG A 233 -12.39 -12.76 -4.51
N ARG A 234 -13.39 -12.94 -3.63
CA ARG A 234 -13.20 -13.61 -2.35
C ARG A 234 -12.72 -15.05 -2.52
N GLN A 235 -13.23 -15.76 -3.53
CA GLN A 235 -12.78 -17.12 -3.85
C GLN A 235 -11.31 -17.11 -4.29
N GLN A 236 -10.94 -16.22 -5.20
CA GLN A 236 -9.55 -16.08 -5.65
C GLN A 236 -8.58 -15.70 -4.51
N GLU A 237 -9.01 -14.85 -3.59
CA GLU A 237 -8.20 -14.49 -2.40
C GLU A 237 -7.99 -15.71 -1.50
N ASN A 238 -9.04 -16.50 -1.26
CA ASN A 238 -8.95 -17.73 -0.51
C ASN A 238 -8.03 -18.76 -1.18
N ASP A 239 -8.13 -18.90 -2.49
CA ASP A 239 -7.30 -19.82 -3.26
C ASP A 239 -5.83 -19.43 -3.19
N ARG A 240 -5.51 -18.14 -3.42
CA ARG A 240 -4.15 -17.62 -3.29
C ARG A 240 -3.58 -17.81 -1.88
N PHE A 241 -4.39 -17.57 -0.86
CA PHE A 241 -3.98 -17.79 0.52
C PHE A 241 -3.59 -19.24 0.78
N LYS A 242 -4.43 -20.21 0.36
CA LYS A 242 -4.15 -21.64 0.50
C LYS A 242 -2.89 -22.03 -0.27
N ASP A 243 -2.76 -21.59 -1.52
CA ASP A 243 -1.62 -21.90 -2.37
C ASP A 243 -0.30 -21.39 -1.77
N SER A 244 -0.27 -20.13 -1.30
CA SER A 244 0.89 -19.56 -0.61
C SER A 244 1.21 -20.32 0.68
N LEU A 245 0.22 -20.50 1.55
CA LEU A 245 0.40 -21.14 2.85
C LEU A 245 1.02 -22.54 2.72
N PHE A 246 0.45 -23.37 1.86
CA PHE A 246 0.92 -24.75 1.72
C PHE A 246 2.22 -24.86 0.92
N SER A 247 2.47 -23.94 -0.01
CA SER A 247 3.78 -23.80 -0.64
C SER A 247 4.89 -23.47 0.37
N ASP A 248 4.66 -22.49 1.23
CA ASP A 248 5.62 -22.04 2.24
C ASP A 248 5.89 -23.12 3.28
N LEU A 249 4.86 -23.92 3.61
CA LEU A 249 4.98 -25.05 4.54
C LEU A 249 5.50 -26.35 3.89
N ASN A 250 5.78 -26.33 2.58
CA ASN A 250 6.19 -27.50 1.80
C ASN A 250 5.20 -28.68 1.89
N ILE A 251 3.91 -28.40 2.03
CA ILE A 251 2.85 -29.39 2.00
C ILE A 251 2.23 -29.39 0.59
N PRO A 252 2.30 -30.47 -0.18
CA PRO A 252 1.78 -30.49 -1.54
C PRO A 252 0.26 -30.31 -1.58
N LEU A 253 -0.21 -29.37 -2.41
CA LEU A 253 -1.63 -29.13 -2.69
C LEU A 253 -1.92 -29.40 -4.17
N ILE A 254 -2.87 -30.26 -4.45
CA ILE A 254 -3.41 -30.52 -5.80
C ILE A 254 -4.75 -29.81 -5.92
N ARG A 255 -4.91 -28.97 -6.95
CA ARG A 255 -6.21 -28.44 -7.37
C ARG A 255 -6.73 -29.23 -8.56
N PHE A 256 -7.84 -29.94 -8.37
CA PHE A 256 -8.46 -30.72 -9.43
C PHE A 256 -9.67 -29.98 -10.00
N GLN A 257 -9.51 -29.51 -11.23
CA GLN A 257 -10.51 -28.69 -11.90
C GLN A 257 -11.63 -29.53 -12.52
N ILE A 258 -12.88 -29.19 -12.22
CA ILE A 258 -14.11 -29.74 -12.82
C ILE A 258 -14.93 -28.60 -13.46
N PRO A 259 -14.60 -28.18 -14.69
CA PRO A 259 -15.19 -26.98 -15.31
C PRO A 259 -16.74 -27.05 -15.40
N ASP A 260 -17.28 -28.21 -15.60
CA ASP A 260 -18.72 -28.43 -15.75
C ASP A 260 -19.44 -28.69 -14.41
N ASN A 261 -18.76 -28.52 -13.28
CA ASN A 261 -19.26 -28.85 -11.93
C ASN A 261 -19.81 -30.28 -11.80
N HIS A 262 -19.36 -31.17 -12.64
CA HIS A 262 -19.81 -32.56 -12.62
C HIS A 262 -18.64 -33.52 -12.84
N LEU A 263 -18.22 -34.16 -11.75
CA LEU A 263 -17.18 -35.19 -11.80
C LEU A 263 -17.73 -36.47 -12.38
N THR A 264 -16.96 -37.11 -13.26
CA THR A 264 -17.36 -38.34 -13.95
C THR A 264 -16.24 -39.37 -13.96
N ARG A 265 -16.55 -40.61 -14.35
CA ARG A 265 -15.52 -41.64 -14.51
C ARG A 265 -14.45 -41.28 -15.56
N LYS A 266 -14.76 -40.39 -16.49
CA LYS A 266 -13.81 -39.91 -17.51
C LYS A 266 -12.69 -39.05 -16.91
N ASP A 267 -12.83 -38.59 -15.67
CA ASP A 267 -11.84 -37.80 -14.97
C ASP A 267 -10.77 -38.64 -14.26
N LEU A 268 -11.03 -39.92 -14.03
CA LEU A 268 -10.08 -40.88 -13.46
C LEU A 268 -8.70 -40.86 -14.15
N PRO A 269 -8.58 -40.91 -15.50
CA PRO A 269 -7.28 -40.84 -16.18
C PRO A 269 -6.52 -39.55 -15.94
N ARG A 270 -7.21 -38.43 -15.63
CA ARG A 270 -6.60 -37.14 -15.30
C ARG A 270 -6.09 -37.12 -13.85
N LEU A 271 -6.82 -37.74 -12.93
CA LEU A 271 -6.50 -37.78 -11.51
C LEU A 271 -5.33 -38.73 -11.19
N ARG A 272 -5.26 -39.86 -11.86
CA ARG A 272 -4.26 -40.92 -11.65
C ARG A 272 -2.81 -40.42 -11.72
N PRO A 273 -2.33 -39.73 -12.78
CA PRO A 273 -0.95 -39.26 -12.85
C PRO A 273 -0.63 -38.21 -11.77
N LEU A 274 -1.63 -37.42 -11.36
CA LEU A 274 -1.45 -36.44 -10.29
C LEU A 274 -1.16 -37.11 -8.95
N LEU A 275 -1.94 -38.14 -8.59
CA LEU A 275 -1.70 -38.92 -7.36
C LEU A 275 -0.41 -39.75 -7.45
N SER A 276 -0.15 -40.39 -8.59
CA SER A 276 1.06 -41.23 -8.76
C SER A 276 2.38 -40.45 -8.58
N LYS A 277 2.36 -39.13 -8.81
CA LYS A 277 3.54 -38.26 -8.57
C LYS A 277 3.92 -38.21 -7.09
N TYR A 278 2.95 -38.26 -6.19
CA TYR A 278 3.20 -38.14 -4.73
C TYR A 278 3.25 -39.50 -4.03
N PHE A 279 2.74 -40.53 -4.68
CA PHE A 279 2.76 -41.92 -4.19
C PHE A 279 3.46 -42.82 -5.23
N PRO A 280 4.78 -42.65 -5.45
CA PRO A 280 5.51 -43.45 -6.41
C PRO A 280 5.46 -44.91 -5.98
N ARG A 281 5.22 -45.82 -6.95
CA ARG A 281 5.41 -47.25 -6.70
C ARG A 281 6.84 -47.43 -6.21
N GLN A 282 7.01 -47.91 -4.99
CA GLN A 282 8.30 -48.47 -4.63
C GLN A 282 8.59 -49.59 -5.62
N SER A 283 9.63 -49.43 -6.41
CA SER A 283 10.13 -50.52 -7.25
C SER A 283 10.33 -51.70 -6.32
N GLN A 284 9.54 -52.76 -6.51
CA GLN A 284 9.78 -54.03 -5.85
C GLN A 284 11.17 -54.48 -6.30
N ASN A 285 12.17 -54.12 -5.49
CA ASN A 285 13.48 -54.82 -5.59
C ASN A 285 13.18 -56.28 -5.24
N LYS A 286 13.12 -57.08 -6.31
CA LYS A 286 13.16 -58.55 -6.24
C LYS A 286 14.49 -58.98 -5.66
#